data_7bf5073580ac17b1e11a3ce951d0804c
#
_entry.id   7bf5073580ac17b1e11a3ce951d0804c
#
_cell.length_a   1.000
_cell.length_b   1.000
_cell.length_c   1.000
_cell.angle_alpha   90.00
_cell.angle_beta   90.00
_cell.angle_gamma   90.00
#
_symmetry.space_group_name_H-M   'P 1'
#
loop_
_entity.id
_entity.type
_entity.pdbx_description
1 polymer ?
#
loop_
_entity_poly.entity_id
_entity_poly.type
_entity_poly.pdbx_seq_one_letter_code
_entity_poly.pdbx_strand_id
1 'polypeptide(L)'
;MSSSNLQVTSSLEPQGFQERLANTQNILKKIAAQFAPASLASSLAAEDMVLTDLILKGGIDTAPLGIFSLETGRLHRETLDMLDTIQTHYGYTVEVYRPQAEAVEGYVAQYGLNGFYESVEARKECCRVRKVEPLGSALQGKRAWITGQR
;
A
#
# COMPACT_ATOMS: atom_id res chain seq x y z
N MET A 1 3.38 -39.68 30.05
CA MET A 1 3.55 -39.01 28.75
C MET A 1 3.58 -37.54 29.04
N SER A 2 4.78 -36.95 29.06
CA SER A 2 4.98 -35.53 29.35
C SER A 2 4.74 -34.74 28.08
N SER A 3 3.70 -33.94 28.09
CA SER A 3 3.48 -32.90 27.07
C SER A 3 4.43 -31.75 27.35
N SER A 4 5.52 -31.68 26.58
CA SER A 4 6.42 -30.54 26.62
C SER A 4 5.73 -29.35 25.94
N ASN A 5 5.17 -28.45 26.74
CA ASN A 5 4.79 -27.11 26.29
C ASN A 5 6.06 -26.39 25.84
N LEU A 6 6.22 -26.27 24.55
CA LEU A 6 7.14 -25.30 23.95
C LEU A 6 6.59 -23.89 24.22
N GLN A 7 7.01 -23.32 25.35
CA GLN A 7 6.94 -21.88 25.56
C GLN A 7 7.87 -21.25 24.53
N VAL A 8 7.29 -20.74 23.45
CA VAL A 8 8.00 -19.82 22.55
C VAL A 8 8.28 -18.58 23.38
N THR A 9 9.54 -18.46 23.76
CA THR A 9 10.04 -17.40 24.62
C THR A 9 9.85 -16.04 23.94
N SER A 10 9.22 -15.11 24.63
CA SER A 10 9.02 -13.69 24.27
C SER A 10 10.32 -12.89 24.16
N SER A 11 11.46 -13.53 24.01
CA SER A 11 12.79 -12.92 24.08
C SER A 11 13.34 -12.37 22.74
N LEU A 12 12.52 -12.33 21.67
CA LEU A 12 12.95 -11.87 20.34
C LEU A 12 12.32 -10.53 19.91
N GLU A 13 11.50 -9.90 20.73
CA GLU A 13 10.96 -8.59 20.39
C GLU A 13 12.03 -7.51 20.54
N PRO A 14 12.27 -6.69 19.49
CA PRO A 14 13.17 -5.55 19.59
C PRO A 14 12.76 -4.60 20.71
N GLN A 15 13.73 -4.04 21.43
CA GLN A 15 13.45 -3.08 22.48
C GLN A 15 12.56 -1.94 21.97
N GLY A 16 11.48 -1.62 22.70
CA GLY A 16 10.53 -0.57 22.35
C GLY A 16 9.54 -0.97 21.23
N PHE A 17 9.47 -2.25 20.84
CA PHE A 17 8.52 -2.69 19.80
C PHE A 17 7.08 -2.41 20.18
N GLN A 18 6.66 -2.79 21.37
CA GLN A 18 5.28 -2.59 21.85
C GLN A 18 4.89 -1.12 21.91
N GLU A 19 5.81 -0.25 22.31
CA GLU A 19 5.58 1.21 22.33
C GLU A 19 5.38 1.75 20.91
N ARG A 20 6.23 1.35 19.95
CA ARG A 20 6.11 1.75 18.55
C ARG A 20 4.81 1.23 17.92
N LEU A 21 4.43 0.00 18.24
CA LEU A 21 3.18 -0.60 17.77
C LEU A 21 1.98 0.19 18.28
N ALA A 22 1.90 0.45 19.59
CA ALA A 22 0.83 1.21 20.19
C ALA A 22 0.75 2.65 19.65
N ASN A 23 1.89 3.29 19.46
CA ASN A 23 1.96 4.63 18.88
C ASN A 23 1.43 4.65 17.44
N THR A 24 1.82 3.70 16.60
CA THR A 24 1.33 3.56 15.22
C THR A 24 -0.18 3.34 15.19
N GLN A 25 -0.71 2.45 16.03
CA GLN A 25 -2.15 2.21 16.14
C GLN A 25 -2.91 3.48 16.55
N ASN A 26 -2.38 4.26 17.50
CA ASN A 26 -2.98 5.53 17.94
C ASN A 26 -2.99 6.57 16.82
N ILE A 27 -1.91 6.65 16.03
CA ILE A 27 -1.83 7.55 14.87
C ILE A 27 -2.90 7.18 13.84
N LEU A 28 -3.03 5.89 13.49
CA LEU A 28 -4.04 5.43 12.54
C LEU A 28 -5.46 5.74 13.00
N LYS A 29 -5.78 5.50 14.27
CA LYS A 29 -7.09 5.83 14.86
C LYS A 29 -7.35 7.33 14.81
N LYS A 30 -6.35 8.16 15.15
CA LYS A 30 -6.44 9.62 15.05
C LYS A 30 -6.70 10.10 13.63
N ILE A 31 -6.02 9.51 12.64
CA ILE A 31 -6.22 9.85 11.23
C ILE A 31 -7.65 9.52 10.81
N ALA A 32 -8.15 8.33 11.13
CA ALA A 32 -9.52 7.93 10.81
C ALA A 32 -10.57 8.84 11.46
N ALA A 33 -10.33 9.30 12.69
CA ALA A 33 -11.28 10.14 13.44
C ALA A 33 -11.26 11.61 13.02
N GLN A 34 -10.07 12.17 12.72
CA GLN A 34 -9.89 13.62 12.58
C GLN A 34 -9.53 14.08 11.16
N PHE A 35 -8.98 13.18 10.33
CA PHE A 35 -8.48 13.50 9.00
C PHE A 35 -9.15 12.72 7.88
N ALA A 36 -10.32 12.13 8.17
CA ALA A 36 -11.12 11.46 7.15
C ALA A 36 -11.68 12.47 6.12
N PRO A 37 -11.88 12.07 4.86
CA PRO A 37 -11.50 10.77 4.31
C PRO A 37 -9.98 10.66 4.11
N ALA A 38 -9.42 9.53 4.49
CA ALA A 38 -8.00 9.23 4.40
C ALA A 38 -7.75 7.93 3.65
N SER A 39 -6.54 7.71 3.14
CA SER A 39 -6.19 6.45 2.49
C SER A 39 -4.74 6.07 2.72
N LEU A 40 -4.50 4.77 2.91
CA LEU A 40 -3.19 4.15 2.81
C LEU A 40 -2.89 3.87 1.34
N ALA A 41 -1.81 4.44 0.81
CA ALA A 41 -1.25 4.06 -0.47
C ALA A 41 -0.31 2.88 -0.26
N SER A 42 -0.76 1.68 -0.61
CA SER A 42 -0.02 0.45 -0.40
C SER A 42 0.75 0.07 -1.65
N SER A 43 2.07 -0.11 -1.50
CA SER A 43 2.92 -0.75 -2.50
C SER A 43 2.86 -2.29 -2.43
N LEU A 44 2.11 -2.84 -1.48
CA LEU A 44 2.02 -4.27 -1.15
C LEU A 44 3.35 -4.86 -0.63
N ALA A 45 4.33 -4.01 -0.32
CA ALA A 45 5.58 -4.41 0.33
C ALA A 45 5.40 -4.54 1.86
N ALA A 46 6.41 -5.05 2.53
CA ALA A 46 6.32 -5.46 3.94
C ALA A 46 5.84 -4.35 4.88
N GLU A 47 6.34 -3.13 4.72
CA GLU A 47 5.96 -1.99 5.57
C GLU A 47 4.48 -1.63 5.42
N ASP A 48 3.99 -1.60 4.18
CA ASP A 48 2.60 -1.32 3.88
C ASP A 48 1.69 -2.46 4.33
N MET A 49 2.16 -3.70 4.31
CA MET A 49 1.42 -4.85 4.82
C MET A 49 1.26 -4.81 6.36
N VAL A 50 2.26 -4.30 7.09
CA VAL A 50 2.11 -4.05 8.53
C VAL A 50 1.01 -3.02 8.79
N LEU A 51 0.99 -1.90 8.05
CA LEU A 51 -0.06 -0.89 8.18
C LEU A 51 -1.44 -1.46 7.78
N THR A 52 -1.50 -2.26 6.73
CA THR A 52 -2.71 -2.96 6.29
C THR A 52 -3.28 -3.84 7.41
N ASP A 53 -2.43 -4.66 8.05
CA ASP A 53 -2.83 -5.50 9.18
C ASP A 53 -3.35 -4.66 10.37
N LEU A 54 -2.64 -3.60 10.72
CA LEU A 54 -3.04 -2.70 11.82
C LEU A 54 -4.37 -1.99 11.55
N ILE A 55 -4.66 -1.63 10.31
CA ILE A 55 -5.93 -1.02 9.93
C ILE A 55 -7.05 -2.08 9.98
N LEU A 56 -6.87 -3.22 9.32
CA LEU A 56 -7.92 -4.20 9.11
C LEU A 56 -8.21 -5.04 10.36
N LYS A 57 -7.22 -5.30 11.21
CA LYS A 57 -7.40 -5.99 12.50
C LYS A 57 -7.55 -5.04 13.69
N GLY A 58 -7.16 -3.79 13.54
CA GLY A 58 -7.15 -2.81 14.64
C GLY A 58 -8.51 -2.21 15.00
N GLY A 59 -9.59 -2.67 14.39
CA GLY A 59 -10.93 -2.13 14.60
C GLY A 59 -11.14 -0.72 14.05
N ILE A 60 -10.32 -0.32 13.07
CA ILE A 60 -10.46 0.95 12.38
C ILE A 60 -11.51 0.78 11.28
N ASP A 61 -12.48 1.70 11.21
CA ASP A 61 -13.46 1.71 10.14
C ASP A 61 -12.78 2.05 8.81
N THR A 62 -12.95 1.18 7.82
CA THR A 62 -12.37 1.34 6.49
C THR A 62 -13.17 2.27 5.58
N ALA A 63 -14.37 2.69 5.98
CA ALA A 63 -15.12 3.72 5.24
C ALA A 63 -14.41 5.09 5.28
N PRO A 64 -13.96 5.61 6.46
CA PRO A 64 -13.19 6.85 6.51
C PRO A 64 -11.70 6.67 6.18
N LEU A 65 -11.12 5.47 6.38
CA LEU A 65 -9.72 5.19 6.11
C LEU A 65 -9.59 3.94 5.24
N GLY A 66 -9.57 4.12 3.92
CA GLY A 66 -9.44 3.03 2.94
C GLY A 66 -7.98 2.69 2.60
N ILE A 67 -7.82 1.65 1.81
CA ILE A 67 -6.53 1.18 1.30
C ILE A 67 -6.62 1.08 -0.22
N PHE A 68 -5.66 1.67 -0.92
CA PHE A 68 -5.53 1.53 -2.36
C PHE A 68 -4.12 1.13 -2.78
N SER A 69 -4.01 0.61 -3.98
CA SER A 69 -2.73 0.30 -4.63
C SER A 69 -2.72 0.80 -6.06
N LEU A 70 -1.54 1.08 -6.58
CA LEU A 70 -1.34 1.46 -7.98
C LEU A 70 -0.88 0.23 -8.77
N GLU A 71 -1.68 -0.19 -9.74
CA GLU A 71 -1.28 -1.22 -10.70
C GLU A 71 -0.76 -0.54 -11.97
N THR A 72 0.55 -0.52 -12.12
CA THR A 72 1.26 0.25 -13.15
C THR A 72 1.25 -0.42 -14.53
N GLY A 73 0.78 -1.66 -14.63
CA GLY A 73 0.95 -2.53 -15.79
C GLY A 73 2.36 -3.13 -15.90
N ARG A 74 3.22 -2.91 -14.90
CA ARG A 74 4.62 -3.37 -14.85
C ARG A 74 4.99 -4.02 -13.51
N LEU A 75 4.01 -4.33 -12.68
CA LEU A 75 4.25 -5.01 -11.41
C LEU A 75 4.52 -6.50 -11.63
N HIS A 76 5.34 -7.07 -10.76
CA HIS A 76 5.56 -8.51 -10.73
C HIS A 76 4.27 -9.24 -10.32
N ARG A 77 4.11 -10.47 -10.81
CA ARG A 77 2.92 -11.27 -10.53
C ARG A 77 2.74 -11.51 -9.03
N GLU A 78 3.81 -11.77 -8.33
CA GLU A 78 3.81 -11.99 -6.88
C GLU A 78 3.26 -10.78 -6.10
N THR A 79 3.53 -9.58 -6.61
CA THR A 79 2.96 -8.34 -6.04
C THR A 79 1.45 -8.27 -6.28
N LEU A 80 0.98 -8.65 -7.46
CA LEU A 80 -0.45 -8.68 -7.77
C LEU A 80 -1.19 -9.75 -6.97
N ASP A 81 -0.57 -10.92 -6.76
CA ASP A 81 -1.13 -12.01 -5.97
C ASP A 81 -1.36 -11.61 -4.49
N MET A 82 -0.66 -10.58 -4.00
CA MET A 82 -0.92 -10.02 -2.67
C MET A 82 -2.30 -9.39 -2.53
N LEU A 83 -2.89 -8.88 -3.60
CA LEU A 83 -4.27 -8.34 -3.58
C LEU A 83 -5.27 -9.44 -3.25
N ASP A 84 -5.12 -10.60 -3.87
CA ASP A 84 -5.97 -11.78 -3.61
C ASP A 84 -5.71 -12.34 -2.21
N THR A 85 -4.46 -12.30 -1.75
CA THR A 85 -4.08 -12.71 -0.40
C THR A 85 -4.75 -11.82 0.66
N ILE A 86 -4.76 -10.50 0.46
CA ILE A 86 -5.43 -9.56 1.37
C ILE A 86 -6.93 -9.84 1.40
N GLN A 87 -7.56 -10.02 0.24
CA GLN A 87 -8.99 -10.31 0.18
C GLN A 87 -9.34 -11.63 0.88
N THR A 88 -8.55 -12.67 0.67
CA THR A 88 -8.77 -13.99 1.28
C THR A 88 -8.55 -13.95 2.79
N HIS A 89 -7.51 -13.27 3.25
CA HIS A 89 -7.12 -13.25 4.66
C HIS A 89 -7.96 -12.30 5.52
N TYR A 90 -8.28 -11.11 4.99
CA TYR A 90 -8.97 -10.06 5.75
C TYR A 90 -10.44 -9.85 5.32
N GLY A 91 -10.87 -10.43 4.21
CA GLY A 91 -12.18 -10.14 3.63
C GLY A 91 -12.30 -8.70 3.09
N TYR A 92 -11.18 -8.05 2.79
CA TYR A 92 -11.11 -6.68 2.33
C TYR A 92 -10.60 -6.59 0.90
N THR A 93 -11.30 -5.85 0.04
CA THR A 93 -10.88 -5.59 -1.34
C THR A 93 -10.14 -4.27 -1.41
N VAL A 94 -8.84 -4.32 -1.72
CA VAL A 94 -8.02 -3.13 -1.96
C VAL A 94 -8.47 -2.43 -3.23
N GLU A 95 -8.68 -1.12 -3.18
CA GLU A 95 -8.94 -0.32 -4.38
C GLU A 95 -7.71 -0.31 -5.29
N VAL A 96 -7.89 -0.53 -6.58
CA VAL A 96 -6.78 -0.58 -7.55
C VAL A 96 -6.94 0.52 -8.58
N TYR A 97 -5.97 1.42 -8.65
CA TYR A 97 -5.90 2.49 -9.64
C TYR A 97 -4.92 2.13 -10.73
N ARG A 98 -5.34 2.29 -11.97
CA ARG A 98 -4.56 1.96 -13.17
C ARG A 98 -4.33 3.22 -14.00
N PRO A 99 -3.22 3.27 -14.79
CA PRO A 99 -3.02 4.32 -15.75
C PRO A 99 -4.09 4.29 -16.84
N GLN A 100 -4.38 5.43 -17.43
CA GLN A 100 -5.25 5.54 -18.61
C GLN A 100 -4.59 4.82 -19.79
N ALA A 101 -5.36 3.97 -20.49
CA ALA A 101 -4.84 3.18 -21.62
C ALA A 101 -4.22 4.04 -22.70
N GLU A 102 -4.91 5.12 -23.10
CA GLU A 102 -4.44 6.04 -24.12
C GLU A 102 -3.14 6.74 -23.74
N ALA A 103 -2.96 7.09 -22.45
CA ALA A 103 -1.72 7.71 -21.98
C ALA A 103 -0.54 6.73 -22.01
N VAL A 104 -0.79 5.45 -21.70
CA VAL A 104 0.22 4.38 -21.81
C VAL A 104 0.58 4.12 -23.26
N GLU A 105 -0.40 4.03 -24.14
CA GLU A 105 -0.19 3.86 -25.59
C GLU A 105 0.62 5.02 -26.17
N GLY A 106 0.30 6.25 -25.81
CA GLY A 106 1.05 7.45 -26.22
C GLY A 106 2.51 7.41 -25.76
N TYR A 107 2.74 7.00 -24.50
CA TYR A 107 4.10 6.81 -23.98
C TYR A 107 4.87 5.75 -24.77
N VAL A 108 4.26 4.58 -24.98
CA VAL A 108 4.90 3.47 -25.71
C VAL A 108 5.18 3.85 -27.16
N ALA A 109 4.27 4.58 -27.81
CA ALA A 109 4.47 5.06 -29.19
C ALA A 109 5.66 6.03 -29.29
N GLN A 110 5.87 6.86 -28.28
CA GLN A 110 6.94 7.88 -28.27
C GLN A 110 8.29 7.33 -27.83
N TYR A 111 8.32 6.50 -26.78
CA TYR A 111 9.56 6.08 -26.12
C TYR A 111 9.83 4.57 -26.22
N GLY A 112 8.84 3.78 -26.68
CA GLY A 112 8.90 2.32 -26.65
C GLY A 112 8.50 1.74 -25.29
N LEU A 113 8.23 0.44 -25.27
CA LEU A 113 7.79 -0.29 -24.07
C LEU A 113 8.78 -0.17 -22.90
N ASN A 114 10.07 -0.16 -23.19
CA ASN A 114 11.16 -0.09 -22.22
C ASN A 114 11.93 1.25 -22.28
N GLY A 115 11.33 2.28 -22.85
CA GLY A 115 11.96 3.60 -23.01
C GLY A 115 12.47 4.24 -21.73
N PHE A 116 11.92 3.85 -20.57
CA PHE A 116 12.37 4.33 -19.25
C PHE A 116 13.82 3.92 -18.89
N TYR A 117 14.44 3.01 -19.64
CA TYR A 117 15.86 2.70 -19.52
C TYR A 117 16.75 3.62 -20.35
N GLU A 118 16.20 4.27 -21.39
CA GLU A 118 16.95 5.00 -22.40
C GLU A 118 17.35 6.42 -21.95
N SER A 119 16.49 7.09 -21.15
CA SER A 119 16.74 8.44 -20.67
C SER A 119 16.01 8.77 -19.38
N VAL A 120 16.51 9.81 -18.69
CA VAL A 120 15.84 10.35 -17.49
C VAL A 120 14.48 10.93 -17.84
N GLU A 121 14.36 11.59 -19.01
CA GLU A 121 13.11 12.16 -19.50
C GLU A 121 12.05 11.07 -19.71
N ALA A 122 12.39 10.02 -20.46
CA ALA A 122 11.49 8.88 -20.68
C ALA A 122 11.08 8.20 -19.37
N ARG A 123 12.00 8.11 -18.38
CA ARG A 123 11.69 7.58 -17.06
C ARG A 123 10.71 8.45 -16.29
N LYS A 124 10.92 9.76 -16.28
CA LYS A 124 9.99 10.71 -15.63
C LYS A 124 8.60 10.63 -16.26
N GLU A 125 8.53 10.57 -17.58
CA GLU A 125 7.25 10.47 -18.29
C GLU A 125 6.56 9.12 -18.01
N CYS A 126 7.29 8.02 -17.97
CA CYS A 126 6.78 6.72 -17.56
C CYS A 126 6.17 6.77 -16.14
N CYS A 127 6.89 7.37 -15.19
CA CYS A 127 6.40 7.55 -13.82
C CYS A 127 5.16 8.46 -13.78
N ARG A 128 5.15 9.53 -14.55
CA ARG A 128 3.99 10.44 -14.64
C ARG A 128 2.73 9.68 -15.06
N VAL A 129 2.80 8.98 -16.17
CA VAL A 129 1.66 8.27 -16.75
C VAL A 129 1.21 7.11 -15.87
N ARG A 130 2.15 6.29 -15.37
CA ARG A 130 1.84 5.03 -14.70
C ARG A 130 1.63 5.15 -13.18
N LYS A 131 2.11 6.22 -12.57
CA LYS A 131 2.06 6.40 -11.10
C LYS A 131 1.45 7.73 -10.69
N VAL A 132 1.96 8.85 -11.17
CA VAL A 132 1.58 10.18 -10.67
C VAL A 132 0.12 10.48 -10.99
N GLU A 133 -0.31 10.25 -12.22
CA GLU A 133 -1.71 10.48 -12.61
C GLU A 133 -2.70 9.57 -11.88
N PRO A 134 -2.49 8.23 -11.83
CA PRO A 134 -3.35 7.36 -11.03
C PRO A 134 -3.33 7.71 -9.53
N LEU A 135 -2.19 8.10 -8.98
CA LEU A 135 -2.08 8.55 -7.58
C LEU A 135 -2.92 9.80 -7.34
N GLY A 136 -2.86 10.78 -8.26
CA GLY A 136 -3.69 11.99 -8.18
C GLY A 136 -5.18 11.65 -8.15
N SER A 137 -5.62 10.70 -8.95
CA SER A 137 -7.00 10.21 -8.96
C SER A 137 -7.37 9.53 -7.65
N ALA A 138 -6.49 8.70 -7.10
CA ALA A 138 -6.71 8.00 -5.84
C ALA A 138 -6.81 8.93 -4.63
N LEU A 139 -6.06 10.04 -4.66
CA LEU A 139 -6.02 11.03 -3.58
C LEU A 139 -7.06 12.13 -3.70
N GLN A 140 -7.81 12.17 -4.81
CA GLN A 140 -8.84 13.19 -5.01
C GLN A 140 -9.87 13.15 -3.87
N GLY A 141 -10.07 14.30 -3.22
CA GLY A 141 -11.01 14.43 -2.08
C GLY A 141 -10.51 13.85 -0.76
N LYS A 142 -9.33 13.28 -0.70
CA LYS A 142 -8.73 12.80 0.54
C LYS A 142 -8.13 13.96 1.34
N ARG A 143 -8.27 13.90 2.67
CA ARG A 143 -7.69 14.87 3.62
C ARG A 143 -6.37 14.41 4.20
N ALA A 144 -6.10 13.10 4.16
CA ALA A 144 -4.85 12.53 4.59
C ALA A 144 -4.43 11.37 3.68
N TRP A 145 -3.13 11.25 3.54
CA TRP A 145 -2.46 10.19 2.78
C TRP A 145 -1.41 9.52 3.67
N ILE A 146 -1.50 8.21 3.78
CA ILE A 146 -0.62 7.39 4.60
C ILE A 146 0.30 6.58 3.69
N THR A 147 1.57 6.52 4.03
CA THR A 147 2.57 5.68 3.37
C THR A 147 3.38 4.91 4.39
N GLY A 148 3.90 3.74 4.01
CA GLY A 148 4.81 2.93 4.83
C GLY A 148 6.28 3.33 4.70
N GLN A 149 6.60 4.49 4.14
CA GLN A 149 7.97 4.97 4.00
C GLN A 149 8.61 5.26 5.36
N ARG A 150 9.88 4.86 5.48
CA ARG A 150 10.73 5.10 6.66
C ARG A 150 11.65 6.29 6.45
#